data_85d1ba266d45011a6b44e291c88b12d0
#
_entry.id   85d1ba266d45011a6b44e291c88b12d0
#
_cell.length_a   1.000
_cell.length_b   1.000
_cell.length_c   1.000
_cell.angle_alpha   90.00
_cell.angle_beta   90.00
_cell.angle_gamma   90.00
#
_symmetry.space_group_name_H-M   'P 1'
#
loop_
_entity.id
_entity.type
_entity.pdbx_description
1 polymer ?
#
loop_
_entity_poly.entity_id
_entity_poly.type
_entity_poly.pdbx_seq_one_letter_code
_entity_poly.pdbx_strand_id
1 'polypeptide(L)'
;MPQWLRMALFLVPVTTLLVLAHVYLYRRLVRDVTASKAPRRAGMVLFAGGLVGSLGARMVGAMFSSEVAWWTGIALLMWMGLVLYLFMFTLGLDVVRGVLAKARKLPEPPSPERRAFLARGLATGATVAGATVSTFGTWRAFHPPDVRDIPVRLPGLPKALEGFTLVQLTDIHIGGVLQRRFVDELVARTNALKPDLIAVTGDLVDGTVPELGRYVGGFGALKARHGAYFVTGNHDYYSGVEAWTEFVRGLGITVLRNRAVSIGDAGASFDLIGVDDWSASRFGEAGYDLDAALKGRRPDRASVLLAHQPSNFEVVAQRGVGLQISGHTHGGQMFPGNVLGQLIWGEQNAGLSQQGGSQLYVSRGCGFVGPPMRVAAPPEIARIILLPG
;
A
#
# COMPACT_ATOMS: atom_id res chain seq x y z
N MET A 1 -12.86 -7.82 -23.92
CA MET A 1 -12.24 -6.53 -24.33
C MET A 1 -10.74 -6.74 -24.46
N PRO A 2 -10.09 -6.36 -25.57
CA PRO A 2 -8.65 -6.53 -25.78
C PRO A 2 -7.82 -5.84 -24.68
N GLN A 3 -6.67 -6.42 -24.33
CA GLN A 3 -5.82 -5.90 -23.25
C GLN A 3 -5.35 -4.46 -23.49
N TRP A 4 -4.98 -4.12 -24.75
CA TRP A 4 -4.57 -2.76 -25.10
C TRP A 4 -5.69 -1.72 -24.88
N LEU A 5 -6.95 -2.09 -25.11
CA LEU A 5 -8.09 -1.18 -24.90
C LEU A 5 -8.35 -0.94 -23.40
N ARG A 6 -8.22 -1.97 -22.55
CA ARG A 6 -8.30 -1.81 -21.08
C ARG A 6 -7.18 -0.90 -20.58
N MET A 7 -5.97 -1.11 -21.09
CA MET A 7 -4.81 -0.31 -20.74
C MET A 7 -4.98 1.15 -21.19
N ALA A 8 -5.47 1.39 -22.40
CA ALA A 8 -5.74 2.74 -22.91
C ALA A 8 -6.84 3.45 -22.10
N LEU A 9 -7.94 2.76 -21.76
CA LEU A 9 -9.03 3.30 -20.95
C LEU A 9 -8.59 3.71 -19.54
N PHE A 10 -7.54 3.10 -19.02
CA PHE A 10 -6.94 3.49 -17.73
C PHE A 10 -5.88 4.59 -17.89
N LEU A 11 -4.92 4.40 -18.82
CA LEU A 11 -3.78 5.30 -18.94
C LEU A 11 -4.14 6.67 -19.49
N VAL A 12 -5.09 6.76 -20.44
CA VAL A 12 -5.46 8.05 -21.05
C VAL A 12 -6.06 9.02 -20.02
N PRO A 13 -7.08 8.64 -19.21
CA PRO A 13 -7.60 9.53 -18.17
C PRO A 13 -6.55 9.91 -17.13
N VAL A 14 -5.74 8.96 -16.66
CA VAL A 14 -4.70 9.22 -15.66
C VAL A 14 -3.65 10.20 -16.19
N THR A 15 -3.15 9.98 -17.41
CA THR A 15 -2.19 10.90 -18.05
C THR A 15 -2.81 12.27 -18.28
N THR A 16 -4.05 12.34 -18.73
CA THR A 16 -4.76 13.60 -18.95
C THR A 16 -4.89 14.40 -17.65
N LEU A 17 -5.31 13.75 -16.55
CA LEU A 17 -5.39 14.38 -15.24
C LEU A 17 -4.04 14.89 -14.75
N LEU A 18 -2.99 14.09 -14.96
CA LEU A 18 -1.63 14.46 -14.58
C LEU A 18 -1.15 15.70 -15.37
N VAL A 19 -1.37 15.75 -16.67
CA VAL A 19 -1.07 16.90 -17.52
C VAL A 19 -1.85 18.13 -17.06
N LEU A 20 -3.15 18.01 -16.86
CA LEU A 20 -4.01 19.11 -16.42
C LEU A 20 -3.58 19.64 -15.04
N ALA A 21 -3.22 18.78 -14.11
CA ALA A 21 -2.72 19.17 -12.80
C ALA A 21 -1.41 19.97 -12.91
N HIS A 22 -0.44 19.51 -13.72
CA HIS A 22 0.82 20.23 -13.92
C HIS A 22 0.60 21.58 -14.60
N VAL A 23 -0.23 21.66 -15.63
CA VAL A 23 -0.56 22.93 -16.30
C VAL A 23 -1.26 23.89 -15.34
N TYR A 24 -2.22 23.40 -14.55
CA TYR A 24 -2.93 24.19 -13.55
C TYR A 24 -1.96 24.75 -12.49
N LEU A 25 -1.11 23.88 -11.91
CA LEU A 25 -0.14 24.29 -10.91
C LEU A 25 0.87 25.30 -11.46
N TYR A 26 1.42 25.07 -12.66
CA TYR A 26 2.30 26.06 -13.31
C TYR A 26 1.61 27.42 -13.43
N ARG A 27 0.33 27.44 -13.87
CA ARG A 27 -0.43 28.69 -13.99
C ARG A 27 -0.60 29.36 -12.64
N ARG A 28 -1.01 28.64 -11.62
CA ARG A 28 -1.36 29.20 -10.30
C ARG A 28 -0.16 29.54 -9.44
N LEU A 29 0.86 28.68 -9.43
CA LEU A 29 2.02 28.84 -8.55
C LEU A 29 3.17 29.65 -9.19
N VAL A 30 3.17 29.80 -10.52
CA VAL A 30 4.25 30.48 -11.23
C VAL A 30 3.75 31.65 -12.07
N ARG A 31 2.91 31.40 -13.10
CA ARG A 31 2.54 32.40 -14.08
C ARG A 31 1.75 33.56 -13.48
N ASP A 32 0.81 33.26 -12.57
CA ASP A 32 -0.08 34.24 -11.96
C ASP A 32 0.59 34.99 -10.78
N VAL A 33 1.75 34.51 -10.31
CA VAL A 33 2.52 35.04 -9.17
C VAL A 33 3.54 36.10 -9.61
N THR A 34 4.13 35.95 -10.79
CA THR A 34 5.19 36.84 -11.30
C THR A 34 5.01 37.19 -12.77
N ALA A 35 5.38 38.41 -13.13
CA ALA A 35 5.46 38.87 -14.53
C ALA A 35 6.85 38.63 -15.15
N SER A 36 7.87 38.35 -14.33
CA SER A 36 9.26 38.18 -14.78
C SER A 36 9.41 36.92 -15.65
N LYS A 37 10.13 37.07 -16.77
CA LYS A 37 10.34 35.97 -17.74
C LYS A 37 11.22 34.84 -17.18
N ALA A 38 12.25 35.16 -16.39
CA ALA A 38 13.19 34.17 -15.88
C ALA A 38 12.51 33.15 -14.91
N PRO A 39 11.82 33.58 -13.83
CA PRO A 39 11.09 32.61 -12.98
C PRO A 39 9.98 31.87 -13.70
N ARG A 40 9.29 32.47 -14.69
CA ARG A 40 8.29 31.77 -15.50
C ARG A 40 8.92 30.67 -16.34
N ARG A 41 10.09 30.90 -16.96
CA ARG A 41 10.82 29.86 -17.71
C ARG A 41 11.29 28.75 -16.78
N ALA A 42 11.89 29.06 -15.64
CA ALA A 42 12.34 28.09 -14.66
C ALA A 42 11.19 27.21 -14.16
N GLY A 43 10.07 27.82 -13.79
CA GLY A 43 8.87 27.07 -13.37
C GLY A 43 8.29 26.20 -14.49
N MET A 44 8.29 26.67 -15.73
CA MET A 44 7.84 25.86 -16.88
C MET A 44 8.74 24.64 -17.06
N VAL A 45 10.06 24.80 -16.99
CA VAL A 45 11.02 23.68 -17.09
C VAL A 45 10.82 22.70 -15.94
N LEU A 46 10.62 23.18 -14.71
CA LEU A 46 10.38 22.34 -13.54
C LEU A 46 9.12 21.50 -13.70
N PHE A 47 7.97 22.12 -14.01
CA PHE A 47 6.71 21.37 -14.14
C PHE A 47 6.68 20.48 -15.38
N ALA A 48 7.22 20.92 -16.52
CA ALA A 48 7.31 20.09 -17.72
C ALA A 48 8.28 18.91 -17.52
N GLY A 49 9.45 19.17 -16.93
CA GLY A 49 10.42 18.13 -16.59
C GLY A 49 9.89 17.12 -15.59
N GLY A 50 9.20 17.58 -14.53
CA GLY A 50 8.54 16.72 -13.56
C GLY A 50 7.43 15.86 -14.18
N LEU A 51 6.63 16.42 -15.09
CA LEU A 51 5.60 15.68 -15.83
C LEU A 51 6.23 14.58 -16.72
N VAL A 52 7.19 14.96 -17.57
CA VAL A 52 7.86 14.00 -18.46
C VAL A 52 8.58 12.92 -17.66
N GLY A 53 9.28 13.32 -16.59
CA GLY A 53 9.95 12.39 -15.70
C GLY A 53 8.98 11.42 -15.02
N SER A 54 7.84 11.91 -14.52
CA SER A 54 6.81 11.07 -13.89
C SER A 54 6.23 10.02 -14.86
N LEU A 55 6.02 10.40 -16.12
CA LEU A 55 5.55 9.49 -17.17
C LEU A 55 6.63 8.48 -17.58
N GLY A 56 7.89 8.90 -17.56
CA GLY A 56 9.05 8.08 -17.93
C GLY A 56 9.69 7.29 -16.78
N ALA A 57 9.27 7.49 -15.53
CA ALA A 57 9.95 6.93 -14.34
C ALA A 57 10.15 5.42 -14.39
N ARG A 58 9.16 4.67 -14.91
CA ARG A 58 9.27 3.21 -15.12
C ARG A 58 10.28 2.83 -16.19
N MET A 59 10.39 3.63 -17.26
CA MET A 59 11.36 3.38 -18.34
C MET A 59 12.79 3.68 -17.88
N VAL A 60 12.97 4.74 -17.08
CA VAL A 60 14.28 5.12 -16.53
C VAL A 60 14.81 4.01 -15.62
N GLY A 61 13.97 3.44 -14.75
CA GLY A 61 14.36 2.31 -13.88
C GLY A 61 14.74 1.04 -14.66
N ALA A 62 14.11 0.80 -15.81
CA ALA A 62 14.42 -0.35 -16.67
C ALA A 62 15.66 -0.14 -17.54
N MET A 63 16.03 1.11 -17.86
CA MET A 63 17.15 1.44 -18.76
C MET A 63 18.49 1.64 -18.04
N PHE A 64 18.46 1.95 -16.75
CA PHE A 64 19.67 2.30 -15.99
C PHE A 64 19.73 1.52 -14.68
N SER A 65 20.57 0.50 -14.60
CA SER A 65 20.89 -0.24 -13.37
C SER A 65 21.81 0.53 -12.40
N SER A 66 21.98 1.85 -12.58
CA SER A 66 22.91 2.68 -11.82
C SER A 66 22.25 3.34 -10.59
N GLU A 67 23.08 3.69 -9.58
CA GLU A 67 22.62 4.50 -8.43
C GLU A 67 21.91 5.81 -8.86
N VAL A 68 22.33 6.41 -9.97
CA VAL A 68 21.72 7.64 -10.51
C VAL A 68 20.29 7.39 -10.94
N ALA A 69 20.00 6.27 -11.60
CA ALA A 69 18.63 5.89 -12.00
C ALA A 69 17.75 5.67 -10.78
N TRP A 70 18.30 5.05 -9.74
CA TRP A 70 17.61 4.82 -8.47
C TRP A 70 17.20 6.13 -7.79
N TRP A 71 18.15 7.05 -7.59
CA TRP A 71 17.87 8.37 -6.99
C TRP A 71 16.89 9.20 -7.83
N THR A 72 17.04 9.12 -9.16
CA THR A 72 16.13 9.80 -10.11
C THR A 72 14.71 9.24 -9.97
N GLY A 73 14.57 7.91 -9.91
CA GLY A 73 13.27 7.25 -9.72
C GLY A 73 12.57 7.69 -8.43
N ILE A 74 13.30 7.72 -7.30
CA ILE A 74 12.78 8.21 -6.02
C ILE A 74 12.35 9.67 -6.12
N ALA A 75 13.20 10.54 -6.69
CA ALA A 75 12.88 11.95 -6.82
C ALA A 75 11.61 12.18 -7.65
N LEU A 76 11.41 11.41 -8.71
CA LEU A 76 10.21 11.47 -9.55
C LEU A 76 8.95 10.95 -8.83
N LEU A 77 9.06 9.90 -8.06
CA LEU A 77 7.97 9.40 -7.22
C LEU A 77 7.60 10.42 -6.12
N MET A 78 8.60 11.03 -5.48
CA MET A 78 8.37 12.11 -4.52
C MET A 78 7.72 13.33 -5.18
N TRP A 79 8.15 13.68 -6.41
CA TRP A 79 7.51 14.74 -7.19
C TRP A 79 6.03 14.48 -7.44
N MET A 80 5.65 13.25 -7.79
CA MET A 80 4.25 12.87 -7.99
C MET A 80 3.41 13.08 -6.72
N GLY A 81 3.91 12.65 -5.57
CA GLY A 81 3.23 12.88 -4.29
C GLY A 81 3.13 14.36 -3.92
N LEU A 82 4.19 15.13 -4.16
CA LEU A 82 4.19 16.59 -3.96
C LEU A 82 3.17 17.28 -4.86
N VAL A 83 3.13 16.94 -6.15
CA VAL A 83 2.16 17.48 -7.12
C VAL A 83 0.73 17.22 -6.69
N LEU A 84 0.44 16.03 -6.17
CA LEU A 84 -0.88 15.70 -5.63
C LEU A 84 -1.30 16.70 -4.54
N TYR A 85 -0.47 16.91 -3.52
CA TYR A 85 -0.81 17.81 -2.42
C TYR A 85 -0.81 19.29 -2.83
N LEU A 86 0.14 19.72 -3.67
CA LEU A 86 0.10 21.06 -4.24
C LEU A 86 -1.20 21.31 -5.01
N PHE A 87 -1.63 20.34 -5.82
CA PHE A 87 -2.88 20.41 -6.57
C PHE A 87 -4.09 20.51 -5.64
N MET A 88 -4.17 19.64 -4.64
CA MET A 88 -5.28 19.62 -3.69
C MET A 88 -5.40 20.94 -2.91
N PHE A 89 -4.30 21.45 -2.36
CA PHE A 89 -4.33 22.70 -1.59
C PHE A 89 -4.59 23.92 -2.49
N THR A 90 -3.99 23.96 -3.68
CA THR A 90 -4.21 25.07 -4.62
C THR A 90 -5.66 25.09 -5.09
N LEU A 91 -6.21 23.94 -5.48
CA LEU A 91 -7.61 23.81 -5.90
C LEU A 91 -8.57 24.11 -4.75
N GLY A 92 -8.31 23.58 -3.55
CA GLY A 92 -9.11 23.84 -2.37
C GLY A 92 -9.19 25.33 -2.03
N LEU A 93 -8.06 26.04 -2.04
CA LEU A 93 -8.01 27.49 -1.82
C LEU A 93 -8.73 28.27 -2.92
N ASP A 94 -8.62 27.85 -4.18
CA ASP A 94 -9.34 28.48 -5.28
C ASP A 94 -10.87 28.29 -5.16
N VAL A 95 -11.31 27.10 -4.80
CA VAL A 95 -12.73 26.79 -4.55
C VAL A 95 -13.27 27.63 -3.39
N VAL A 96 -12.57 27.64 -2.25
CA VAL A 96 -12.96 28.45 -1.08
C VAL A 96 -13.05 29.93 -1.45
N ARG A 97 -12.06 30.47 -2.15
CA ARG A 97 -12.08 31.84 -2.62
C ARG A 97 -13.28 32.12 -3.54
N GLY A 98 -13.54 31.22 -4.50
CA GLY A 98 -14.66 31.37 -5.43
C GLY A 98 -16.01 31.37 -4.73
N VAL A 99 -16.21 30.44 -3.78
CA VAL A 99 -17.43 30.36 -2.97
C VAL A 99 -17.61 31.62 -2.11
N LEU A 100 -16.56 32.06 -1.41
CA LEU A 100 -16.62 33.28 -0.58
C LEU A 100 -16.87 34.55 -1.41
N ALA A 101 -16.24 34.66 -2.58
CA ALA A 101 -16.47 35.80 -3.48
C ALA A 101 -17.93 35.86 -3.95
N LYS A 102 -18.50 34.72 -4.33
CA LYS A 102 -19.91 34.60 -4.74
C LYS A 102 -20.88 34.87 -3.58
N ALA A 103 -20.63 34.26 -2.42
CA ALA A 103 -21.52 34.39 -1.25
C ALA A 103 -21.53 35.80 -0.67
N ARG A 104 -20.37 36.47 -0.67
CA ARG A 104 -20.25 37.86 -0.14
C ARG A 104 -20.44 38.94 -1.20
N LYS A 105 -20.74 38.57 -2.45
CA LYS A 105 -20.83 39.49 -3.60
C LYS A 105 -19.62 40.42 -3.68
N LEU A 106 -18.42 39.86 -3.40
CA LEU A 106 -17.17 40.64 -3.40
C LEU A 106 -16.88 41.09 -4.82
N PRO A 107 -16.58 42.38 -5.03
CA PRO A 107 -16.15 42.88 -6.33
C PRO A 107 -14.81 42.26 -6.70
N GLU A 108 -14.55 42.16 -8.00
CA GLU A 108 -13.20 41.77 -8.44
C GLU A 108 -12.15 42.74 -7.88
N PRO A 109 -10.92 42.25 -7.57
CA PRO A 109 -9.88 43.13 -7.08
C PRO A 109 -9.60 44.29 -8.07
N PRO A 110 -9.70 45.54 -7.60
CA PRO A 110 -9.74 46.72 -8.49
C PRO A 110 -8.41 47.01 -9.17
N SER A 111 -7.27 46.45 -8.70
CA SER A 111 -5.96 46.71 -9.28
C SER A 111 -5.18 45.41 -9.58
N PRO A 112 -4.28 45.44 -10.60
CA PRO A 112 -3.38 44.34 -10.89
C PRO A 112 -2.47 43.97 -9.71
N GLU A 113 -2.03 44.94 -8.92
CA GLU A 113 -1.17 44.73 -7.74
C GLU A 113 -1.86 43.93 -6.67
N ARG A 114 -3.14 44.26 -6.38
CA ARG A 114 -3.96 43.52 -5.41
C ARG A 114 -4.24 42.08 -5.87
N ARG A 115 -4.47 41.91 -7.19
CA ARG A 115 -4.60 40.54 -7.77
C ARG A 115 -3.30 39.75 -7.61
N ALA A 116 -2.15 40.35 -7.90
CA ALA A 116 -0.84 39.73 -7.74
C ALA A 116 -0.53 39.40 -6.27
N PHE A 117 -0.87 40.29 -5.34
CA PHE A 117 -0.70 40.06 -3.91
C PHE A 117 -1.52 38.87 -3.44
N LEU A 118 -2.81 38.79 -3.80
CA LEU A 118 -3.66 37.65 -3.45
C LEU A 118 -3.17 36.35 -4.10
N ALA A 119 -2.73 36.39 -5.36
CA ALA A 119 -2.18 35.21 -6.04
C ALA A 119 -0.91 34.71 -5.33
N ARG A 120 -0.02 35.61 -4.89
CA ARG A 120 1.19 35.25 -4.13
C ARG A 120 0.82 34.62 -2.78
N GLY A 121 -0.10 35.21 -2.03
CA GLY A 121 -0.54 34.68 -0.74
C GLY A 121 -1.12 33.28 -0.87
N LEU A 122 -2.00 33.05 -1.85
CA LEU A 122 -2.57 31.73 -2.13
C LEU A 122 -1.51 30.72 -2.56
N ALA A 123 -0.62 31.11 -3.47
CA ALA A 123 0.46 30.23 -3.94
C ALA A 123 1.42 29.86 -2.79
N THR A 124 1.81 30.82 -1.95
CA THR A 124 2.64 30.56 -0.77
C THR A 124 1.95 29.62 0.20
N GLY A 125 0.68 29.90 0.54
CA GLY A 125 -0.11 29.04 1.44
C GLY A 125 -0.24 27.61 0.93
N ALA A 126 -0.60 27.44 -0.35
CA ALA A 126 -0.71 26.12 -0.97
C ALA A 126 0.64 25.37 -1.02
N THR A 127 1.73 26.09 -1.34
CA THR A 127 3.07 25.51 -1.40
C THR A 127 3.55 25.06 -0.02
N VAL A 128 3.40 25.91 0.99
CA VAL A 128 3.78 25.57 2.37
C VAL A 128 2.97 24.35 2.86
N ALA A 129 1.64 24.37 2.71
CA ALA A 129 0.80 23.27 3.12
C ALA A 129 1.13 21.96 2.37
N GLY A 130 1.24 22.02 1.05
CA GLY A 130 1.59 20.87 0.21
C GLY A 130 2.97 20.28 0.55
N ALA A 131 3.98 21.14 0.70
CA ALA A 131 5.32 20.73 1.09
C ALA A 131 5.36 20.12 2.50
N THR A 132 4.65 20.71 3.46
CA THR A 132 4.57 20.18 4.84
C THR A 132 3.96 18.78 4.87
N VAL A 133 2.80 18.58 4.21
CA VAL A 133 2.14 17.27 4.16
C VAL A 133 3.00 16.25 3.42
N SER A 134 3.63 16.64 2.31
CA SER A 134 4.52 15.74 1.55
C SER A 134 5.75 15.34 2.37
N THR A 135 6.39 16.29 3.06
CA THR A 135 7.54 16.01 3.93
C THR A 135 7.16 15.11 5.10
N PHE A 136 6.04 15.40 5.77
CA PHE A 136 5.52 14.54 6.85
C PHE A 136 5.19 13.14 6.34
N GLY A 137 4.49 13.04 5.20
CA GLY A 137 4.14 11.76 4.60
C GLY A 137 5.37 10.92 4.20
N THR A 138 6.40 11.57 3.66
CA THR A 138 7.68 10.92 3.35
C THR A 138 8.38 10.46 4.63
N TRP A 139 8.51 11.33 5.62
CA TRP A 139 9.06 10.96 6.91
C TRP A 139 8.34 9.73 7.49
N ARG A 140 7.00 9.72 7.44
CA ARG A 140 6.19 8.63 7.99
C ARG A 140 6.37 7.31 7.20
N ALA A 141 6.56 7.37 5.89
CA ALA A 141 6.80 6.19 5.06
C ALA A 141 8.13 5.50 5.37
N PHE A 142 9.16 6.28 5.73
CA PHE A 142 10.48 5.77 6.10
C PHE A 142 10.63 5.51 7.61
N HIS A 143 9.63 5.89 8.40
CA HIS A 143 9.62 5.59 9.83
C HIS A 143 9.19 4.12 10.04
N PRO A 144 9.73 3.44 11.06
CA PRO A 144 9.34 2.07 11.34
C PRO A 144 7.82 1.91 11.47
N PRO A 145 7.24 0.80 10.95
CA PRO A 145 5.81 0.54 11.08
C PRO A 145 5.37 0.48 12.56
N ASP A 146 4.18 1.01 12.85
CA ASP A 146 3.60 0.93 14.18
C ASP A 146 3.16 -0.51 14.48
N VAL A 147 3.38 -0.98 15.70
CA VAL A 147 2.79 -2.24 16.15
C VAL A 147 1.36 -1.97 16.60
N ARG A 148 0.40 -2.74 16.04
CA ARG A 148 -1.01 -2.66 16.40
C ARG A 148 -1.50 -3.99 16.94
N ASP A 149 -2.09 -3.96 18.11
CA ASP A 149 -2.74 -5.12 18.74
C ASP A 149 -4.20 -5.20 18.31
N ILE A 150 -4.56 -6.33 17.75
CA ILE A 150 -5.90 -6.62 17.24
C ILE A 150 -6.45 -7.85 17.94
N PRO A 151 -7.23 -7.70 19.01
CA PRO A 151 -7.91 -8.82 19.64
C PRO A 151 -9.03 -9.35 18.73
N VAL A 152 -9.02 -10.66 18.46
CA VAL A 152 -10.00 -11.33 17.60
C VAL A 152 -10.59 -12.52 18.34
N ARG A 153 -11.91 -12.52 18.52
CA ARG A 153 -12.64 -13.66 19.07
C ARG A 153 -12.91 -14.66 17.95
N LEU A 154 -12.23 -15.80 18.01
CA LEU A 154 -12.28 -16.82 16.96
C LEU A 154 -13.17 -17.98 17.40
N PRO A 155 -14.34 -18.19 16.77
CA PRO A 155 -15.23 -19.30 17.09
C PRO A 155 -14.51 -20.65 16.95
N GLY A 156 -14.70 -21.53 17.94
CA GLY A 156 -14.09 -22.86 17.97
C GLY A 156 -12.59 -22.88 18.33
N LEU A 157 -12.01 -21.74 18.73
CA LEU A 157 -10.63 -21.71 19.23
C LEU A 157 -10.54 -22.44 20.60
N PRO A 158 -9.68 -23.46 20.75
CA PRO A 158 -9.46 -24.11 22.03
C PRO A 158 -8.96 -23.12 23.10
N LYS A 159 -9.47 -23.24 24.32
CA LYS A 159 -9.05 -22.38 25.45
C LYS A 159 -7.53 -22.41 25.70
N ALA A 160 -6.89 -23.54 25.43
CA ALA A 160 -5.42 -23.66 25.54
C ALA A 160 -4.65 -22.78 24.56
N LEU A 161 -5.30 -22.23 23.54
CA LEU A 161 -4.73 -21.26 22.59
C LEU A 161 -5.20 -19.83 22.85
N GLU A 162 -5.85 -19.55 23.99
CA GLU A 162 -6.19 -18.18 24.38
C GLU A 162 -4.94 -17.30 24.47
N GLY A 163 -4.95 -16.17 23.80
CA GLY A 163 -3.80 -15.28 23.74
C GLY A 163 -2.75 -15.66 22.68
N PHE A 164 -3.01 -16.67 21.83
CA PHE A 164 -2.10 -17.00 20.71
C PHE A 164 -1.88 -15.79 19.82
N THR A 165 -0.62 -15.45 19.58
CA THR A 165 -0.22 -14.25 18.83
C THR A 165 0.20 -14.60 17.41
N LEU A 166 -0.51 -14.04 16.43
CA LEU A 166 -0.17 -14.11 15.02
C LEU A 166 0.29 -12.70 14.56
N VAL A 167 1.55 -12.58 14.14
CA VAL A 167 2.05 -11.33 13.58
C VAL A 167 1.96 -11.36 12.07
N GLN A 168 1.20 -10.40 11.52
CA GLN A 168 1.07 -10.21 10.07
C GLN A 168 2.08 -9.18 9.58
N LEU A 169 2.81 -9.55 8.53
CA LEU A 169 3.62 -8.68 7.67
C LEU A 169 3.02 -8.74 6.27
N THR A 170 2.73 -7.61 5.66
CA THR A 170 2.13 -7.56 4.32
C THR A 170 2.52 -6.28 3.60
N ASP A 171 2.40 -6.26 2.27
CA ASP A 171 2.63 -5.07 1.46
C ASP A 171 3.98 -4.42 1.78
N ILE A 172 5.02 -5.24 1.77
CA ILE A 172 6.37 -4.86 2.18
C ILE A 172 7.07 -4.11 1.05
N HIS A 173 6.85 -4.55 -0.21
CA HIS A 173 7.37 -3.94 -1.42
C HIS A 173 8.88 -3.70 -1.37
N ILE A 174 9.65 -4.75 -1.03
CA ILE A 174 11.10 -4.69 -1.13
C ILE A 174 11.46 -4.44 -2.59
N GLY A 175 12.19 -3.36 -2.82
CA GLY A 175 12.48 -2.90 -4.17
C GLY A 175 13.54 -1.82 -4.20
N GLY A 176 13.44 -0.91 -5.16
CA GLY A 176 14.40 0.18 -5.32
C GLY A 176 14.54 1.07 -4.09
N VAL A 177 13.51 1.24 -3.27
CA VAL A 177 13.50 2.16 -2.12
C VAL A 177 13.66 1.45 -0.79
N LEU A 178 12.86 0.42 -0.55
CA LEU A 178 12.90 -0.38 0.68
C LEU A 178 13.89 -1.53 0.49
N GLN A 179 15.03 -1.46 1.19
CA GLN A 179 16.15 -2.37 1.03
C GLN A 179 16.55 -3.00 2.37
N ARG A 180 17.77 -3.53 2.45
CA ARG A 180 18.30 -4.32 3.56
C ARG A 180 18.04 -3.73 4.94
N ARG A 181 18.30 -2.44 5.15
CA ARG A 181 18.09 -1.79 6.46
C ARG A 181 16.64 -1.87 6.93
N PHE A 182 15.69 -1.68 6.00
CA PHE A 182 14.27 -1.79 6.31
C PHE A 182 13.89 -3.23 6.69
N VAL A 183 14.40 -4.21 5.94
CA VAL A 183 14.17 -5.64 6.22
C VAL A 183 14.73 -6.02 7.59
N ASP A 184 15.97 -5.63 7.88
CA ASP A 184 16.62 -5.95 9.16
C ASP A 184 15.85 -5.35 10.34
N GLU A 185 15.35 -4.11 10.21
CA GLU A 185 14.51 -3.47 11.23
C GLU A 185 13.15 -4.15 11.38
N LEU A 186 12.49 -4.48 10.27
CA LEU A 186 11.20 -5.17 10.27
C LEU A 186 11.31 -6.54 10.95
N VAL A 187 12.35 -7.31 10.63
CA VAL A 187 12.64 -8.61 11.25
C VAL A 187 12.94 -8.46 12.73
N ALA A 188 13.78 -7.50 13.12
CA ALA A 188 14.12 -7.26 14.53
C ALA A 188 12.86 -6.90 15.35
N ARG A 189 12.02 -5.99 14.85
CA ARG A 189 10.75 -5.61 15.50
C ARG A 189 9.78 -6.77 15.61
N THR A 190 9.63 -7.55 14.54
CA THR A 190 8.76 -8.73 14.54
C THR A 190 9.22 -9.76 15.58
N ASN A 191 10.51 -10.07 15.63
CA ASN A 191 11.08 -11.01 16.60
C ASN A 191 10.96 -10.52 18.04
N ALA A 192 11.04 -9.20 18.27
CA ALA A 192 10.86 -8.59 19.60
C ALA A 192 9.44 -8.79 20.15
N LEU A 193 8.44 -8.98 19.32
CA LEU A 193 7.07 -9.31 19.70
C LEU A 193 6.91 -10.75 20.20
N LYS A 194 7.91 -11.61 19.98
CA LYS A 194 7.89 -13.06 20.33
C LYS A 194 6.62 -13.75 19.86
N PRO A 195 6.29 -13.68 18.56
CA PRO A 195 5.02 -14.21 18.05
C PRO A 195 4.97 -15.74 18.16
N ASP A 196 3.77 -16.28 18.32
CA ASP A 196 3.56 -17.73 18.18
C ASP A 196 3.63 -18.13 16.70
N LEU A 197 3.15 -17.27 15.79
CA LEU A 197 3.17 -17.47 14.34
C LEU A 197 3.41 -16.17 13.60
N ILE A 198 4.13 -16.21 12.47
CA ILE A 198 4.28 -15.07 11.55
C ILE A 198 3.57 -15.40 10.24
N ALA A 199 2.73 -14.48 9.75
CA ALA A 199 2.07 -14.57 8.47
C ALA A 199 2.55 -13.42 7.54
N VAL A 200 3.24 -13.77 6.46
CA VAL A 200 3.58 -12.83 5.37
C VAL A 200 2.51 -12.95 4.31
N THR A 201 1.64 -11.95 4.23
CA THR A 201 0.41 -12.03 3.41
C THR A 201 0.49 -11.27 2.09
N GLY A 202 1.56 -11.56 1.34
CA GLY A 202 1.74 -11.12 -0.05
C GLY A 202 2.35 -9.73 -0.22
N ASP A 203 2.60 -9.38 -1.48
CA ASP A 203 3.27 -8.17 -1.94
C ASP A 203 4.61 -7.95 -1.20
N LEU A 204 5.42 -9.00 -1.22
CA LEU A 204 6.74 -9.02 -0.59
C LEU A 204 7.73 -8.15 -1.38
N VAL A 205 7.65 -8.16 -2.72
CA VAL A 205 8.70 -7.65 -3.61
C VAL A 205 8.19 -6.90 -4.84
N ASP A 206 9.02 -5.95 -5.33
CA ASP A 206 8.84 -5.21 -6.58
C ASP A 206 10.06 -5.38 -7.49
N GLY A 207 10.46 -6.61 -7.79
CA GLY A 207 11.56 -6.96 -8.68
C GLY A 207 11.97 -8.41 -8.57
N THR A 208 12.96 -8.85 -9.34
CA THR A 208 13.35 -10.25 -9.50
C THR A 208 14.25 -10.76 -8.37
N VAL A 209 14.32 -12.09 -8.20
CA VAL A 209 15.21 -12.73 -7.21
C VAL A 209 16.69 -12.34 -7.39
N PRO A 210 17.27 -12.31 -8.62
CA PRO A 210 18.64 -11.86 -8.79
C PRO A 210 18.90 -10.43 -8.29
N GLU A 211 17.91 -9.53 -8.39
CA GLU A 211 18.04 -8.13 -7.97
C GLU A 211 17.87 -7.97 -6.47
N LEU A 212 16.86 -8.62 -5.88
CA LEU A 212 16.38 -8.34 -4.53
C LEU A 212 16.64 -9.46 -3.52
N GLY A 213 17.00 -10.66 -3.94
CA GLY A 213 17.19 -11.81 -3.06
C GLY A 213 18.15 -11.53 -1.90
N ARG A 214 19.21 -10.73 -2.14
CA ARG A 214 20.16 -10.29 -1.10
C ARG A 214 19.51 -9.46 0.03
N TYR A 215 18.41 -8.77 -0.25
CA TYR A 215 17.66 -8.01 0.75
C TYR A 215 16.62 -8.89 1.44
N VAL A 216 15.85 -9.64 0.65
CA VAL A 216 14.80 -10.55 1.14
C VAL A 216 15.38 -11.68 2.01
N GLY A 217 16.62 -12.09 1.77
CA GLY A 217 17.32 -13.10 2.58
C GLY A 217 17.33 -12.80 4.09
N GLY A 218 17.16 -11.53 4.50
CA GLY A 218 17.02 -11.14 5.89
C GLY A 218 15.82 -11.79 6.61
N PHE A 219 14.74 -12.13 5.88
CA PHE A 219 13.57 -12.81 6.45
C PHE A 219 13.85 -14.24 6.95
N GLY A 220 14.94 -14.86 6.53
CA GLY A 220 15.40 -16.12 7.11
C GLY A 220 15.74 -16.03 8.62
N ALA A 221 15.85 -14.81 9.17
CA ALA A 221 16.06 -14.58 10.60
C ALA A 221 14.74 -14.38 11.40
N LEU A 222 13.57 -14.50 10.77
CA LEU A 222 12.27 -14.48 11.46
C LEU A 222 12.16 -15.66 12.44
N LYS A 223 11.61 -15.39 13.64
CA LYS A 223 11.48 -16.38 14.72
C LYS A 223 10.06 -16.37 15.27
N ALA A 224 9.41 -17.51 15.18
CA ALA A 224 8.12 -17.77 15.81
C ALA A 224 8.03 -19.22 16.27
N ARG A 225 7.25 -19.49 17.33
CA ARG A 225 7.08 -20.84 17.92
C ARG A 225 6.58 -21.85 16.89
N HIS A 226 5.61 -21.45 16.06
CA HIS A 226 5.00 -22.30 15.02
C HIS A 226 5.47 -21.92 13.61
N GLY A 227 6.58 -21.16 13.49
CA GLY A 227 7.19 -20.81 12.22
C GLY A 227 6.56 -19.61 11.50
N ALA A 228 7.06 -19.36 10.29
CA ALA A 228 6.58 -18.31 9.40
C ALA A 228 5.92 -18.91 8.16
N TYR A 229 4.86 -18.27 7.71
CA TYR A 229 4.04 -18.69 6.57
C TYR A 229 3.91 -17.56 5.56
N PHE A 230 3.89 -17.90 4.29
CA PHE A 230 3.79 -16.96 3.19
C PHE A 230 2.64 -17.34 2.25
N VAL A 231 1.85 -16.36 1.83
CA VAL A 231 0.94 -16.42 0.69
C VAL A 231 1.31 -15.34 -0.31
N THR A 232 1.05 -15.55 -1.58
CA THR A 232 1.40 -14.64 -2.67
C THR A 232 0.49 -13.43 -2.74
N GLY A 233 1.04 -12.26 -3.12
CA GLY A 233 0.30 -11.08 -3.54
C GLY A 233 0.48 -10.81 -5.03
N ASN A 234 -0.23 -9.84 -5.58
CA ASN A 234 -0.18 -9.57 -7.02
C ASN A 234 1.18 -9.05 -7.49
N HIS A 235 1.93 -8.32 -6.65
CA HIS A 235 3.27 -7.86 -6.99
C HIS A 235 4.29 -9.00 -7.04
N ASP A 236 4.09 -10.06 -6.25
CA ASP A 236 4.94 -11.25 -6.33
C ASP A 236 4.78 -11.95 -7.70
N TYR A 237 3.57 -11.92 -8.30
CA TYR A 237 3.35 -12.40 -9.67
C TYR A 237 4.02 -11.50 -10.71
N TYR A 238 3.95 -10.18 -10.56
CA TYR A 238 4.67 -9.24 -11.46
C TYR A 238 6.17 -9.44 -11.41
N SER A 239 6.69 -9.95 -10.29
CA SER A 239 8.11 -10.11 -9.98
C SER A 239 8.66 -11.52 -10.27
N GLY A 240 7.80 -12.47 -10.70
CA GLY A 240 8.18 -13.86 -10.99
C GLY A 240 7.91 -14.79 -9.80
N VAL A 241 6.65 -15.11 -9.58
CA VAL A 241 6.13 -15.81 -8.40
C VAL A 241 6.78 -17.17 -8.11
N GLU A 242 7.10 -17.97 -9.14
CA GLU A 242 7.71 -19.29 -8.93
C GLU A 242 9.12 -19.17 -8.33
N ALA A 243 9.95 -18.30 -8.90
CA ALA A 243 11.29 -18.06 -8.37
C ALA A 243 11.24 -17.50 -6.94
N TRP A 244 10.28 -16.60 -6.65
CA TRP A 244 10.12 -16.05 -5.32
C TRP A 244 9.60 -17.05 -4.31
N THR A 245 8.64 -17.90 -4.66
CA THR A 245 8.13 -18.93 -3.76
C THR A 245 9.19 -19.98 -3.45
N GLU A 246 10.04 -20.34 -4.41
CA GLU A 246 11.20 -21.21 -4.19
C GLU A 246 12.22 -20.54 -3.26
N PHE A 247 12.56 -19.28 -3.52
CA PHE A 247 13.50 -18.52 -2.68
C PHE A 247 13.00 -18.41 -1.23
N VAL A 248 11.73 -18.07 -1.02
CA VAL A 248 11.12 -17.96 0.30
C VAL A 248 11.10 -19.29 1.05
N ARG A 249 10.84 -20.41 0.36
CA ARG A 249 10.98 -21.76 0.94
C ARG A 249 12.41 -22.04 1.41
N GLY A 250 13.40 -21.60 0.62
CA GLY A 250 14.82 -21.71 0.97
C GLY A 250 15.21 -20.94 2.24
N LEU A 251 14.42 -19.93 2.64
CA LEU A 251 14.58 -19.20 3.90
C LEU A 251 13.94 -19.89 5.11
N GLY A 252 13.32 -21.07 4.95
CA GLY A 252 12.62 -21.79 6.01
C GLY A 252 11.19 -21.28 6.25
N ILE A 253 10.62 -20.46 5.36
CA ILE A 253 9.26 -19.97 5.43
C ILE A 253 8.33 -20.90 4.66
N THR A 254 7.26 -21.34 5.29
CA THR A 254 6.28 -22.26 4.67
C THR A 254 5.39 -21.49 3.68
N VAL A 255 5.48 -21.81 2.39
CA VAL A 255 4.60 -21.22 1.37
C VAL A 255 3.29 -22.00 1.30
N LEU A 256 2.18 -21.30 1.49
CA LEU A 256 0.83 -21.85 1.37
C LEU A 256 0.21 -21.39 0.04
N ARG A 257 0.04 -22.34 -0.89
CA ARG A 257 -0.66 -22.10 -2.16
C ARG A 257 -1.87 -23.01 -2.20
N ASN A 258 -3.07 -22.48 -2.04
CA ASN A 258 -4.36 -23.17 -2.03
C ASN A 258 -4.38 -24.42 -1.13
N ARG A 259 -3.87 -24.30 0.09
CA ARG A 259 -3.81 -25.42 1.06
C ARG A 259 -3.94 -24.99 2.50
N ALA A 260 -4.32 -25.92 3.37
CA ALA A 260 -4.38 -25.74 4.80
C ALA A 260 -3.31 -26.57 5.53
N VAL A 261 -2.93 -26.08 6.72
CA VAL A 261 -2.09 -26.77 7.69
C VAL A 261 -2.68 -26.62 9.10
N SER A 262 -2.45 -27.59 9.97
CA SER A 262 -2.86 -27.48 11.38
C SER A 262 -1.79 -26.78 12.20
N ILE A 263 -2.18 -25.81 13.01
CA ILE A 263 -1.30 -25.03 13.90
C ILE A 263 -1.70 -25.28 15.34
N GLY A 264 -0.72 -25.53 16.19
CA GLY A 264 -0.90 -25.80 17.61
C GLY A 264 -0.23 -27.09 18.04
N ASP A 265 -0.47 -27.47 19.30
CA ASP A 265 0.10 -28.68 19.92
C ASP A 265 -0.95 -29.81 19.95
N ALA A 266 -0.52 -30.99 20.40
CA ALA A 266 -1.42 -32.16 20.54
C ALA A 266 -2.61 -31.82 21.46
N GLY A 267 -3.83 -31.93 20.91
CA GLY A 267 -5.09 -31.67 21.64
C GLY A 267 -5.63 -30.25 21.55
N ALA A 268 -4.84 -29.28 21.07
CA ALA A 268 -5.29 -27.89 20.89
C ALA A 268 -4.70 -27.27 19.62
N SER A 269 -5.51 -27.14 18.57
CA SER A 269 -5.05 -26.62 17.28
C SER A 269 -6.17 -25.91 16.53
N PHE A 270 -5.78 -25.05 15.58
CA PHE A 270 -6.65 -24.43 14.58
C PHE A 270 -6.09 -24.66 13.17
N ASP A 271 -6.90 -24.41 12.14
CA ASP A 271 -6.48 -24.57 10.76
C ASP A 271 -6.03 -23.23 10.19
N LEU A 272 -4.77 -23.17 9.73
CA LEU A 272 -4.22 -22.05 8.95
C LEU A 272 -4.32 -22.40 7.47
N ILE A 273 -5.05 -21.58 6.73
CA ILE A 273 -5.37 -21.78 5.33
C ILE A 273 -4.66 -20.68 4.52
N GLY A 274 -4.05 -21.02 3.40
CA GLY A 274 -3.47 -20.03 2.49
C GLY A 274 -3.98 -20.23 1.07
N VAL A 275 -4.30 -19.13 0.41
CA VAL A 275 -4.71 -19.11 -1.00
C VAL A 275 -3.71 -18.31 -1.83
N ASP A 276 -3.62 -18.63 -3.12
CA ASP A 276 -2.93 -17.81 -4.09
C ASP A 276 -3.64 -16.47 -4.28
N ASP A 277 -2.93 -15.46 -4.79
CA ASP A 277 -3.53 -14.16 -5.05
C ASP A 277 -4.66 -14.26 -6.09
N TRP A 278 -5.66 -13.39 -5.91
CA TRP A 278 -6.82 -13.30 -6.79
C TRP A 278 -6.46 -13.04 -8.26
N SER A 279 -5.36 -12.34 -8.50
CA SER A 279 -4.89 -11.98 -9.85
C SER A 279 -4.07 -13.09 -10.53
N ALA A 280 -3.71 -14.17 -9.85
CA ALA A 280 -2.78 -15.20 -10.31
C ALA A 280 -3.17 -15.81 -11.68
N SER A 281 -4.46 -16.03 -11.92
CA SER A 281 -4.97 -16.56 -13.19
C SER A 281 -4.64 -15.69 -14.41
N ARG A 282 -4.35 -14.39 -14.20
CA ARG A 282 -3.95 -13.47 -15.28
C ARG A 282 -2.52 -13.74 -15.78
N PHE A 283 -1.75 -14.51 -15.02
CA PHE A 283 -0.36 -14.87 -15.30
C PHE A 283 -0.19 -16.32 -15.75
N GLY A 284 -1.30 -17.00 -16.07
CA GLY A 284 -1.26 -18.40 -16.52
C GLY A 284 -1.11 -19.42 -15.39
N GLU A 285 -1.16 -18.97 -14.15
CA GLU A 285 -1.12 -19.82 -12.95
C GLU A 285 -2.51 -20.40 -12.62
N ALA A 286 -2.55 -21.45 -11.80
CA ALA A 286 -3.80 -22.09 -11.36
C ALA A 286 -4.73 -21.10 -10.63
N GLY A 287 -4.16 -20.09 -9.97
CA GLY A 287 -4.89 -19.00 -9.35
C GLY A 287 -5.50 -19.34 -8.00
N TYR A 288 -6.30 -18.40 -7.53
CA TYR A 288 -7.06 -18.51 -6.29
C TYR A 288 -8.04 -19.68 -6.34
N ASP A 289 -7.91 -20.63 -5.42
CA ASP A 289 -8.80 -21.78 -5.28
C ASP A 289 -9.12 -22.04 -3.79
N LEU A 290 -10.21 -21.44 -3.34
CA LEU A 290 -10.68 -21.59 -1.96
C LEU A 290 -11.14 -23.03 -1.66
N ASP A 291 -11.75 -23.70 -2.64
CA ASP A 291 -12.25 -25.05 -2.44
C ASP A 291 -11.10 -26.05 -2.26
N ALA A 292 -10.03 -25.91 -3.04
CA ALA A 292 -8.82 -26.69 -2.82
C ALA A 292 -8.19 -26.39 -1.46
N ALA A 293 -8.11 -25.12 -1.08
CA ALA A 293 -7.54 -24.68 0.19
C ALA A 293 -8.30 -25.22 1.39
N LEU A 294 -9.62 -25.37 1.30
CA LEU A 294 -10.48 -25.88 2.37
C LEU A 294 -10.52 -27.41 2.49
N LYS A 295 -10.01 -28.18 1.51
CA LYS A 295 -10.04 -29.66 1.55
C LYS A 295 -9.35 -30.26 2.77
N GLY A 296 -8.32 -29.60 3.29
CA GLY A 296 -7.58 -30.06 4.48
C GLY A 296 -8.13 -29.55 5.80
N ARG A 297 -9.20 -28.75 5.79
CA ARG A 297 -9.81 -28.12 6.96
C ARG A 297 -10.74 -29.09 7.68
N ARG A 298 -10.79 -29.00 9.01
CA ARG A 298 -11.82 -29.63 9.84
C ARG A 298 -12.93 -28.59 10.12
N PRO A 299 -14.18 -28.85 9.71
CA PRO A 299 -15.29 -27.90 9.85
C PRO A 299 -15.60 -27.48 11.30
N ASP A 300 -15.32 -28.37 12.26
CA ASP A 300 -15.51 -28.20 13.71
C ASP A 300 -14.39 -27.40 14.38
N ARG A 301 -13.32 -27.05 13.64
CA ARG A 301 -12.15 -26.41 14.17
C ARG A 301 -12.10 -24.92 13.78
N ALA A 302 -11.59 -24.09 14.70
CA ALA A 302 -11.25 -22.71 14.38
C ALA A 302 -10.35 -22.61 13.14
N SER A 303 -10.55 -21.60 12.31
CA SER A 303 -9.77 -21.44 11.08
C SER A 303 -9.41 -19.98 10.80
N VAL A 304 -8.17 -19.78 10.30
CA VAL A 304 -7.63 -18.51 9.86
C VAL A 304 -7.20 -18.64 8.40
N LEU A 305 -7.73 -17.79 7.53
CA LEU A 305 -7.35 -17.71 6.12
C LEU A 305 -6.36 -16.56 5.89
N LEU A 306 -5.25 -16.87 5.26
CA LEU A 306 -4.31 -15.91 4.71
C LEU A 306 -4.65 -15.70 3.23
N ALA A 307 -5.09 -14.50 2.87
CA ALA A 307 -5.38 -14.08 1.50
C ALA A 307 -4.91 -12.65 1.31
N HIS A 308 -4.06 -12.39 0.30
CA HIS A 308 -3.54 -11.04 0.11
C HIS A 308 -4.65 -10.00 -0.10
N GLN A 309 -5.59 -10.28 -1.03
CA GLN A 309 -6.70 -9.36 -1.31
C GLN A 309 -7.94 -9.66 -0.45
N PRO A 310 -8.66 -8.64 0.04
CA PRO A 310 -9.90 -8.81 0.80
C PRO A 310 -11.12 -9.18 -0.05
N SER A 311 -10.99 -9.16 -1.37
CA SER A 311 -12.07 -9.13 -2.38
C SER A 311 -13.08 -10.28 -2.33
N ASN A 312 -12.77 -11.41 -1.70
CA ASN A 312 -13.63 -12.61 -1.67
C ASN A 312 -14.16 -12.93 -0.29
N PHE A 313 -14.14 -11.98 0.64
CA PHE A 313 -14.48 -12.24 2.04
C PHE A 313 -15.91 -12.72 2.22
N GLU A 314 -16.88 -12.26 1.43
CA GLU A 314 -18.26 -12.74 1.51
C GLU A 314 -18.37 -14.26 1.29
N VAL A 315 -17.68 -14.78 0.25
CA VAL A 315 -17.65 -16.22 -0.03
C VAL A 315 -16.92 -16.98 1.09
N VAL A 316 -15.82 -16.42 1.59
CA VAL A 316 -15.05 -16.99 2.70
C VAL A 316 -15.91 -17.10 3.96
N ALA A 317 -16.71 -16.07 4.27
CA ALA A 317 -17.64 -16.06 5.39
C ALA A 317 -18.76 -17.13 5.23
N GLN A 318 -19.32 -17.26 4.02
CA GLN A 318 -20.31 -18.32 3.70
C GLN A 318 -19.75 -19.74 3.87
N ARG A 319 -18.43 -19.92 3.71
CA ARG A 319 -17.75 -21.20 3.96
C ARG A 319 -17.38 -21.41 5.44
N GLY A 320 -17.78 -20.50 6.33
CA GLY A 320 -17.58 -20.60 7.78
C GLY A 320 -16.11 -20.54 8.21
N VAL A 321 -15.25 -19.79 7.50
CA VAL A 321 -13.91 -19.46 7.97
C VAL A 321 -14.00 -18.38 9.03
N GLY A 322 -13.43 -18.60 10.22
CA GLY A 322 -13.62 -17.69 11.36
C GLY A 322 -12.92 -16.36 11.22
N LEU A 323 -11.71 -16.32 10.61
CA LEU A 323 -10.94 -15.09 10.39
C LEU A 323 -10.25 -15.13 9.01
N GLN A 324 -10.37 -14.05 8.23
CA GLN A 324 -9.50 -13.79 7.09
C GLN A 324 -8.54 -12.64 7.43
N ILE A 325 -7.28 -12.77 7.01
CA ILE A 325 -6.24 -11.76 7.20
C ILE A 325 -5.73 -11.36 5.82
N SER A 326 -5.84 -10.06 5.51
CA SER A 326 -5.53 -9.50 4.19
C SER A 326 -4.69 -8.22 4.28
N GLY A 327 -4.14 -7.78 3.14
CA GLY A 327 -3.46 -6.51 2.91
C GLY A 327 -3.98 -5.81 1.66
N HIS A 328 -3.11 -5.54 0.68
CA HIS A 328 -3.37 -5.03 -0.67
C HIS A 328 -3.82 -3.57 -0.77
N THR A 329 -4.70 -3.11 0.08
CA THR A 329 -5.29 -1.77 -0.03
C THR A 329 -4.40 -0.66 0.47
N HIS A 330 -3.36 -0.99 1.26
CA HIS A 330 -2.54 -0.04 2.01
C HIS A 330 -3.34 0.95 2.88
N GLY A 331 -4.64 0.68 3.11
CA GLY A 331 -5.57 1.65 3.69
C GLY A 331 -5.69 2.93 2.85
N GLY A 332 -5.43 2.83 1.52
CA GLY A 332 -5.36 3.95 0.58
C GLY A 332 -4.05 4.74 0.62
N GLN A 333 -3.07 4.34 1.44
CA GLN A 333 -1.69 4.85 1.55
C GLN A 333 -1.55 6.36 1.79
N MET A 334 -2.22 7.19 0.97
CA MET A 334 -2.15 8.65 1.01
C MET A 334 -3.55 9.26 0.92
N PHE A 335 -3.84 10.28 1.74
CA PHE A 335 -5.05 11.07 1.53
C PHE A 335 -5.00 11.77 0.14
N PRO A 336 -6.07 11.75 -0.68
CA PRO A 336 -7.43 11.26 -0.41
C PRO A 336 -7.64 9.77 -0.74
N GLY A 337 -6.58 9.00 -1.05
CA GLY A 337 -6.69 7.58 -1.39
C GLY A 337 -7.39 6.75 -0.31
N ASN A 338 -7.21 7.09 0.96
CA ASN A 338 -7.92 6.43 2.06
C ASN A 338 -9.44 6.67 2.00
N VAL A 339 -9.89 7.87 1.60
CA VAL A 339 -11.32 8.18 1.42
C VAL A 339 -11.87 7.47 0.18
N LEU A 340 -11.12 7.49 -0.92
CA LEU A 340 -11.49 6.79 -2.15
C LEU A 340 -11.51 5.27 -1.93
N GLY A 341 -10.54 4.74 -1.21
CA GLY A 341 -10.51 3.34 -0.81
C GLY A 341 -11.74 2.95 0.03
N GLN A 342 -12.14 3.80 0.98
CA GLN A 342 -13.35 3.58 1.76
C GLN A 342 -14.62 3.59 0.90
N LEU A 343 -14.68 4.43 -0.14
CA LEU A 343 -15.82 4.46 -1.07
C LEU A 343 -15.88 3.22 -1.98
N ILE A 344 -14.72 2.64 -2.32
CA ILE A 344 -14.62 1.49 -3.23
C ILE A 344 -14.76 0.16 -2.48
N TRP A 345 -14.07 0.02 -1.33
CA TRP A 345 -13.92 -1.22 -0.57
C TRP A 345 -14.77 -1.25 0.71
N GLY A 346 -15.40 -0.11 1.09
CA GLY A 346 -16.13 0.00 2.34
C GLY A 346 -15.26 -0.33 3.55
N GLU A 347 -15.81 -1.13 4.47
CA GLU A 347 -15.09 -1.61 5.67
C GLU A 347 -13.89 -2.52 5.35
N GLN A 348 -13.80 -3.05 4.12
CA GLN A 348 -12.68 -3.87 3.66
C GLN A 348 -11.46 -3.05 3.22
N ASN A 349 -11.51 -1.72 3.36
CA ASN A 349 -10.35 -0.88 3.03
C ASN A 349 -9.22 -0.99 4.07
N ALA A 350 -9.51 -1.04 5.36
CA ALA A 350 -8.53 -1.26 6.43
C ALA A 350 -9.21 -1.49 7.78
N GLY A 351 -8.58 -2.30 8.63
CA GLY A 351 -9.03 -2.58 9.99
C GLY A 351 -9.83 -3.88 10.09
N LEU A 352 -10.50 -4.05 11.24
CA LEU A 352 -11.30 -5.24 11.53
C LEU A 352 -12.75 -4.98 11.16
N SER A 353 -13.34 -5.87 10.37
CA SER A 353 -14.76 -5.91 10.03
C SER A 353 -15.33 -7.31 10.27
N GLN A 354 -16.66 -7.44 10.28
CA GLN A 354 -17.34 -8.70 10.58
C GLN A 354 -18.52 -8.91 9.64
N GLN A 355 -18.69 -10.15 9.19
CA GLN A 355 -19.86 -10.61 8.43
C GLN A 355 -20.33 -11.95 8.98
N GLY A 356 -21.49 -11.97 9.63
CA GLY A 356 -21.98 -13.14 10.34
C GLY A 356 -21.03 -13.58 11.47
N GLY A 357 -20.64 -14.86 11.47
CA GLY A 357 -19.67 -15.41 12.43
C GLY A 357 -18.19 -15.24 12.00
N SER A 358 -17.93 -14.64 10.86
CA SER A 358 -16.59 -14.49 10.28
C SER A 358 -16.07 -13.05 10.40
N GLN A 359 -14.77 -12.91 10.62
CA GLN A 359 -14.10 -11.62 10.73
C GLN A 359 -13.07 -11.47 9.61
N LEU A 360 -12.86 -10.23 9.17
CA LEU A 360 -11.82 -9.84 8.22
C LEU A 360 -10.95 -8.76 8.85
N TYR A 361 -9.65 -8.98 8.88
CA TYR A 361 -8.69 -7.93 9.17
C TYR A 361 -7.92 -7.55 7.91
N VAL A 362 -7.97 -6.26 7.53
CA VAL A 362 -7.21 -5.72 6.42
C VAL A 362 -6.14 -4.77 6.95
N SER A 363 -4.88 -5.17 6.82
CA SER A 363 -3.74 -4.37 7.24
C SER A 363 -3.46 -3.24 6.26
N ARG A 364 -2.91 -2.12 6.80
CA ARG A 364 -2.38 -1.02 5.98
C ARG A 364 -1.02 -1.32 5.37
N GLY A 365 -0.44 -2.47 5.70
CA GLY A 365 0.87 -2.88 5.20
C GLY A 365 2.06 -2.24 5.90
N CYS A 366 3.23 -2.87 5.74
CA CYS A 366 4.48 -2.44 6.38
C CYS A 366 5.27 -1.43 5.53
N GLY A 367 5.22 -1.57 4.20
CA GLY A 367 5.96 -0.74 3.24
C GLY A 367 5.10 0.33 2.55
N PHE A 368 5.37 0.58 1.29
CA PHE A 368 4.60 1.47 0.42
C PHE A 368 4.82 1.10 -1.05
N VAL A 369 3.87 1.49 -1.90
CA VAL A 369 3.97 1.36 -3.37
C VAL A 369 3.90 2.74 -4.03
N GLY A 370 4.66 2.96 -5.11
CA GLY A 370 4.69 4.25 -5.80
C GLY A 370 5.34 5.36 -4.95
N PRO A 371 4.70 6.54 -4.76
CA PRO A 371 5.27 7.62 -3.97
C PRO A 371 5.61 7.18 -2.54
N PRO A 372 6.86 7.42 -2.06
CA PRO A 372 7.28 7.03 -0.72
C PRO A 372 6.67 7.97 0.33
N MET A 373 5.35 7.86 0.47
CA MET A 373 4.55 8.71 1.39
C MET A 373 3.44 7.91 2.05
N ARG A 374 3.24 8.16 3.35
CA ARG A 374 2.12 7.65 4.15
C ARG A 374 1.40 8.82 4.82
N VAL A 375 0.20 9.16 4.34
CA VAL A 375 -0.61 10.27 4.90
C VAL A 375 -2.01 9.76 5.22
N ALA A 376 -2.37 9.84 6.50
CA ALA A 376 -3.62 9.29 7.07
C ALA A 376 -3.77 7.75 6.97
N ALA A 377 -2.72 7.05 6.56
CA ALA A 377 -2.64 5.59 6.51
C ALA A 377 -1.24 5.14 6.96
N PRO A 378 -0.92 5.24 8.26
CA PRO A 378 0.40 4.88 8.78
C PRO A 378 0.70 3.40 8.53
N PRO A 379 1.97 3.04 8.18
CA PRO A 379 2.36 1.64 8.02
C PRO A 379 2.30 0.92 9.36
N GLU A 380 1.99 -0.38 9.32
CA GLU A 380 1.80 -1.16 10.55
C GLU A 380 2.34 -2.58 10.46
N ILE A 381 2.73 -3.13 11.63
CA ILE A 381 2.88 -4.55 11.93
C ILE A 381 1.65 -4.93 12.74
N ALA A 382 0.79 -5.79 12.22
CA ALA A 382 -0.40 -6.21 12.94
C ALA A 382 -0.10 -7.42 13.84
N ARG A 383 -0.30 -7.28 15.16
CA ARG A 383 -0.26 -8.38 16.11
C ARG A 383 -1.69 -8.80 16.44
N ILE A 384 -2.15 -9.86 15.82
CA ILE A 384 -3.47 -10.43 16.02
C ILE A 384 -3.43 -11.36 17.23
N ILE A 385 -4.28 -11.11 18.21
CA ILE A 385 -4.36 -11.86 19.45
C ILE A 385 -5.64 -12.67 19.41
N LEU A 386 -5.50 -13.99 19.27
CA LEU A 386 -6.64 -14.90 19.17
C LEU A 386 -7.21 -15.17 20.56
N LEU A 387 -8.52 -15.00 20.69
CA LEU A 387 -9.31 -15.26 21.89
C LEU A 387 -10.41 -16.24 21.57
N PRO A 388 -10.82 -17.13 22.50
CA PRO A 388 -11.99 -17.96 22.31
C PRO A 388 -13.25 -17.13 22.07
N GLY A 389 -14.05 -17.56 21.05
CA GLY A 389 -15.30 -16.91 20.67
C GLY A 389 -16.51 -17.48 21.37
#